data_72eab19af9337c1a6d3557063a6c9d1e
#
_entry.id   72eab19af9337c1a6d3557063a6c9d1e
#
_cell.length_a   1.000
_cell.length_b   1.000
_cell.length_c   1.000
_cell.angle_alpha   90.00
_cell.angle_beta   90.00
_cell.angle_gamma   90.00
#
_symmetry.space_group_name_H-M   'P 1'
#
loop_
_entity.id
_entity.type
_entity.pdbx_description
1 polymer ?
#
loop_
_entity_poly.entity_id
_entity_poly.type
_entity_poly.pdbx_seq_one_letter_code
_entity_poly.pdbx_strand_id
1 'polypeptide(L)'
;MSHKAEQPFVPLNIAVLTVSDTRTLETDTSGQLFVDRLKAAGHHLAARVLLKDDLYRIRAQVATWIAEDEVQVVLITGGTGFTGRDSTPEAVTCLLDKVVDGFGELFRQISVADIGTSTVQSRALAGLSNGTLVCCLPGSTNACRTAWDGILGEQLDASHRPCNFVPHLKKAAPCESRG
;
A
#
# COMPACT_ATOMS: atom_id res chain seq x y z
N MET A 1 23.96 14.68 -22.33
CA MET A 1 22.64 14.42 -21.69
C MET A 1 22.25 12.99 -22.02
N SER A 2 22.32 12.11 -21.04
CA SER A 2 21.95 10.70 -21.25
C SER A 2 20.44 10.60 -21.35
N HIS A 3 19.92 10.38 -22.55
CA HIS A 3 18.53 9.93 -22.74
C HIS A 3 18.39 8.54 -22.13
N LYS A 4 18.03 8.45 -20.85
CA LYS A 4 17.53 7.19 -20.31
C LYS A 4 16.26 6.84 -21.11
N ALA A 5 16.31 5.70 -21.81
CA ALA A 5 15.16 5.19 -22.55
C ALA A 5 13.91 5.19 -21.68
N GLU A 6 12.76 5.57 -22.24
CA GLU A 6 11.47 5.45 -21.57
C GLU A 6 11.27 3.99 -21.17
N GLN A 7 11.07 3.75 -19.88
CA GLN A 7 10.73 2.41 -19.42
C GLN A 7 9.24 2.20 -19.67
N PRO A 8 8.85 1.07 -20.26
CA PRO A 8 7.45 0.75 -20.43
C PRO A 8 6.77 0.53 -19.06
N PHE A 9 5.46 0.69 -19.03
CA PHE A 9 4.65 0.30 -17.86
C PHE A 9 4.88 -1.18 -17.52
N VAL A 10 5.01 -1.50 -16.25
CA VAL A 10 5.18 -2.86 -15.73
C VAL A 10 4.04 -3.16 -14.78
N PRO A 11 3.15 -4.13 -15.11
CA PRO A 11 2.13 -4.58 -14.17
C PRO A 11 2.74 -5.12 -12.88
N LEU A 12 2.16 -4.75 -11.74
CA LEU A 12 2.57 -5.22 -10.41
C LEU A 12 1.47 -6.08 -9.80
N ASN A 13 1.86 -7.05 -8.98
CA ASN A 13 0.96 -7.84 -8.16
C ASN A 13 0.78 -7.19 -6.81
N ILE A 14 -0.42 -6.71 -6.53
CA ILE A 14 -0.76 -5.88 -5.36
C ILE A 14 -1.76 -6.61 -4.49
N ALA A 15 -1.43 -6.80 -3.21
CA ALA A 15 -2.35 -7.27 -2.19
C ALA A 15 -2.99 -6.10 -1.45
N VAL A 16 -4.26 -6.22 -1.10
CA VAL A 16 -5.03 -5.22 -0.35
C VAL A 16 -5.51 -5.82 0.96
N LEU A 17 -5.15 -5.19 2.08
CA LEU A 17 -5.61 -5.52 3.42
C LEU A 17 -6.45 -4.39 3.98
N THR A 18 -7.69 -4.71 4.35
CA THR A 18 -8.53 -3.81 5.14
C THR A 18 -8.57 -4.27 6.58
N VAL A 19 -8.24 -3.37 7.50
CA VAL A 19 -8.30 -3.61 8.95
C VAL A 19 -9.51 -2.87 9.51
N SER A 20 -10.49 -3.61 9.98
CA SER A 20 -11.72 -3.04 10.52
C SER A 20 -12.47 -4.02 11.41
N ASP A 21 -12.93 -3.55 12.57
CA ASP A 21 -13.78 -4.34 13.48
C ASP A 21 -15.25 -4.40 13.04
N THR A 22 -15.68 -3.50 12.15
CA THR A 22 -17.10 -3.29 11.83
C THR A 22 -17.47 -3.53 10.36
N ARG A 23 -16.51 -3.48 9.43
CA ARG A 23 -16.77 -3.66 7.99
C ARG A 23 -16.82 -5.13 7.60
N THR A 24 -17.54 -5.39 6.51
CA THR A 24 -17.48 -6.62 5.72
C THR A 24 -16.89 -6.31 4.35
N LEU A 25 -16.61 -7.33 3.53
CA LEU A 25 -16.11 -7.10 2.17
C LEU A 25 -17.10 -6.28 1.31
N GLU A 26 -18.41 -6.42 1.55
CA GLU A 26 -19.45 -5.68 0.83
C GLU A 26 -19.50 -4.20 1.25
N THR A 27 -19.17 -3.90 2.51
CA THR A 27 -19.22 -2.52 3.06
C THR A 27 -17.85 -1.83 3.07
N ASP A 28 -16.79 -2.54 2.64
CA ASP A 28 -15.42 -2.04 2.61
C ASP A 28 -15.17 -1.16 1.37
N THR A 29 -15.59 0.10 1.45
CA THR A 29 -15.39 1.07 0.37
C THR A 29 -13.93 1.49 0.18
N SER A 30 -13.12 1.44 1.24
CA SER A 30 -11.70 1.83 1.21
C SER A 30 -10.84 0.81 0.49
N GLY A 31 -10.97 -0.48 0.86
CA GLY A 31 -10.29 -1.55 0.15
C GLY A 31 -10.80 -1.70 -1.28
N GLN A 32 -12.11 -1.51 -1.52
CA GLN A 32 -12.66 -1.53 -2.87
C GLN A 32 -12.06 -0.43 -3.76
N LEU A 33 -11.87 0.77 -3.22
CA LEU A 33 -11.22 1.86 -3.95
C LEU A 33 -9.82 1.47 -4.43
N PHE A 34 -9.01 0.86 -3.58
CA PHE A 34 -7.69 0.38 -4.00
C PHE A 34 -7.77 -0.67 -5.09
N VAL A 35 -8.71 -1.63 -4.97
CA VAL A 35 -8.93 -2.66 -6.01
C VAL A 35 -9.30 -2.03 -7.35
N ASP A 36 -10.19 -1.05 -7.34
CA ASP A 36 -10.62 -0.37 -8.56
C ASP A 36 -9.48 0.44 -9.20
N ARG A 37 -8.72 1.17 -8.36
CA ARG A 37 -7.60 2.00 -8.82
C ARG A 37 -6.45 1.18 -9.39
N LEU A 38 -6.04 0.11 -8.71
CA LEU A 38 -4.93 -0.73 -9.18
C LEU A 38 -5.27 -1.44 -10.50
N LYS A 39 -6.52 -1.91 -10.65
CA LYS A 39 -6.97 -2.53 -11.90
C LYS A 39 -7.08 -1.52 -13.04
N ALA A 40 -7.63 -0.33 -12.77
CA ALA A 40 -7.70 0.75 -13.76
C ALA A 40 -6.31 1.21 -14.22
N ALA A 41 -5.30 1.16 -13.35
CA ALA A 41 -3.90 1.45 -13.68
C ALA A 41 -3.19 0.30 -14.44
N GLY A 42 -3.81 -0.88 -14.58
CA GLY A 42 -3.23 -2.03 -15.28
C GLY A 42 -2.44 -2.99 -14.40
N HIS A 43 -2.52 -2.84 -13.08
CA HIS A 43 -1.92 -3.78 -12.12
C HIS A 43 -2.85 -4.98 -11.84
N HIS A 44 -2.30 -6.01 -11.20
CA HIS A 44 -3.02 -7.22 -10.83
C HIS A 44 -3.33 -7.25 -9.33
N LEU A 45 -4.56 -7.63 -9.00
CA LEU A 45 -4.93 -7.91 -7.60
C LEU A 45 -4.42 -9.31 -7.23
N ALA A 46 -3.38 -9.36 -6.40
CA ALA A 46 -2.84 -10.62 -5.89
C ALA A 46 -3.75 -11.24 -4.83
N ALA A 47 -4.23 -10.42 -3.88
CA ALA A 47 -5.14 -10.86 -2.82
C ALA A 47 -5.92 -9.67 -2.26
N ARG A 48 -7.11 -9.93 -1.72
CA ARG A 48 -7.88 -8.98 -0.92
C ARG A 48 -8.34 -9.68 0.36
N VAL A 49 -7.94 -9.13 1.49
CA VAL A 49 -8.27 -9.67 2.82
C VAL A 49 -8.83 -8.56 3.70
N LEU A 50 -9.81 -8.91 4.54
CA LEU A 50 -10.33 -8.06 5.59
C LEU A 50 -10.08 -8.76 6.92
N LEU A 51 -9.41 -8.09 7.85
CA LEU A 51 -9.14 -8.57 9.20
C LEU A 51 -9.70 -7.61 10.24
N LYS A 52 -10.02 -8.15 11.39
CA LYS A 52 -10.25 -7.34 12.60
C LYS A 52 -8.93 -6.74 13.06
N ASP A 53 -8.98 -5.64 13.80
CA ASP A 53 -7.80 -5.00 14.36
C ASP A 53 -7.21 -5.89 15.47
N ASP A 54 -6.28 -6.72 15.08
CA ASP A 54 -5.49 -7.62 15.90
C ASP A 54 -4.03 -7.58 15.44
N LEU A 55 -3.16 -7.06 16.28
CA LEU A 55 -1.75 -6.81 15.99
C LEU A 55 -1.06 -8.04 15.39
N TYR A 56 -1.27 -9.21 15.97
CA TYR A 56 -0.56 -10.42 15.55
C TYR A 56 -1.13 -11.02 14.29
N ARG A 57 -2.45 -10.91 14.06
CA ARG A 57 -3.09 -11.36 12.81
C ARG A 57 -2.69 -10.48 11.63
N ILE A 58 -2.66 -9.16 11.82
CA ILE A 58 -2.18 -8.21 10.82
C ILE A 58 -0.72 -8.53 10.48
N ARG A 59 0.13 -8.65 11.50
CA ARG A 59 1.56 -8.98 11.33
C ARG A 59 1.78 -10.29 10.58
N ALA A 60 1.06 -11.35 10.96
CA ALA A 60 1.16 -12.65 10.32
C ALA A 60 0.74 -12.59 8.83
N GLN A 61 -0.36 -11.91 8.52
CA GLN A 61 -0.82 -11.76 7.14
C GLN A 61 0.18 -10.99 6.28
N VAL A 62 0.69 -9.87 6.80
CA VAL A 62 1.67 -9.04 6.06
C VAL A 62 2.99 -9.79 5.90
N ALA A 63 3.47 -10.49 6.95
CA ALA A 63 4.68 -11.30 6.88
C ALA A 63 4.56 -12.43 5.84
N THR A 64 3.40 -13.06 5.73
CA THR A 64 3.13 -14.07 4.70
C THR A 64 3.31 -13.48 3.30
N TRP A 65 2.69 -12.35 3.01
CA TRP A 65 2.83 -11.70 1.71
C TRP A 65 4.24 -11.17 1.41
N ILE A 66 4.96 -10.71 2.43
CA ILE A 66 6.37 -10.33 2.28
C ILE A 66 7.22 -11.55 1.90
N ALA A 67 6.91 -12.72 2.42
CA ALA A 67 7.62 -13.96 2.11
C ALA A 67 7.25 -14.56 0.74
N GLU A 68 6.06 -14.27 0.20
CA GLU A 68 5.61 -14.75 -1.10
C GLU A 68 6.36 -14.02 -2.24
N ASP A 69 6.90 -14.77 -3.20
CA ASP A 69 7.67 -14.22 -4.32
C ASP A 69 6.83 -13.37 -5.27
N GLU A 70 5.52 -13.60 -5.32
CA GLU A 70 4.63 -12.95 -6.29
C GLU A 70 4.04 -11.62 -5.79
N VAL A 71 4.01 -11.35 -4.47
CA VAL A 71 3.41 -10.12 -3.93
C VAL A 71 4.45 -9.01 -3.87
N GLN A 72 4.31 -8.03 -4.74
CA GLN A 72 5.25 -6.92 -4.88
C GLN A 72 4.87 -5.69 -4.07
N VAL A 73 3.57 -5.49 -3.82
CA VAL A 73 3.04 -4.35 -3.06
C VAL A 73 1.92 -4.83 -2.13
N VAL A 74 1.92 -4.32 -0.91
CA VAL A 74 0.84 -4.51 0.07
C VAL A 74 0.28 -3.15 0.44
N LEU A 75 -1.00 -2.93 0.16
CA LEU A 75 -1.73 -1.73 0.55
C LEU A 75 -2.64 -2.06 1.73
N ILE A 76 -2.43 -1.40 2.85
CA ILE A 76 -3.18 -1.61 4.09
C ILE A 76 -3.98 -0.35 4.40
N THR A 77 -5.27 -0.49 4.68
CA THR A 77 -6.13 0.61 5.11
C THR A 77 -6.85 0.25 6.41
N GLY A 78 -6.84 1.18 7.36
CA GLY A 78 -7.48 1.03 8.67
C GLY A 78 -6.52 0.66 9.80
N GLY A 79 -7.02 0.72 11.03
CA GLY A 79 -6.27 0.41 12.25
C GLY A 79 -5.11 1.36 12.54
N THR A 80 -5.17 2.61 12.08
CA THR A 80 -4.09 3.61 12.24
C THR A 80 -4.42 4.73 13.23
N GLY A 81 -5.55 4.66 13.93
CA GLY A 81 -5.95 5.62 14.96
C GLY A 81 -5.13 5.49 16.24
N PHE A 82 -5.61 6.12 17.33
CA PHE A 82 -4.94 6.17 18.64
C PHE A 82 -5.67 5.38 19.72
N THR A 83 -6.71 4.62 19.37
CA THR A 83 -7.39 3.76 20.36
C THR A 83 -6.54 2.53 20.66
N GLY A 84 -6.81 1.84 21.76
CA GLY A 84 -6.12 0.60 22.09
C GLY A 84 -6.34 -0.56 21.12
N ARG A 85 -7.28 -0.38 20.18
CA ARG A 85 -7.56 -1.34 19.09
C ARG A 85 -6.76 -1.04 17.83
N ASP A 86 -6.34 0.21 17.63
CA ASP A 86 -5.60 0.62 16.45
C ASP A 86 -4.14 0.15 16.52
N SER A 87 -3.79 -0.88 15.79
CA SER A 87 -2.48 -1.56 15.91
C SER A 87 -1.75 -1.78 14.57
N THR A 88 -2.28 -1.29 13.46
CA THR A 88 -1.67 -1.52 12.14
C THR A 88 -0.23 -0.99 12.03
N PRO A 89 0.10 0.25 12.44
CA PRO A 89 1.48 0.73 12.36
C PRO A 89 2.44 -0.12 13.20
N GLU A 90 2.04 -0.51 14.40
CA GLU A 90 2.82 -1.34 15.32
C GLU A 90 3.00 -2.77 14.79
N ALA A 91 1.99 -3.29 14.09
CA ALA A 91 2.07 -4.60 13.47
C ALA A 91 3.08 -4.64 12.33
N VAL A 92 3.16 -3.56 11.55
CA VAL A 92 3.91 -3.50 10.29
C VAL A 92 5.34 -2.99 10.47
N THR A 93 5.57 -1.98 11.32
CA THR A 93 6.87 -1.32 11.45
C THR A 93 8.00 -2.30 11.75
N CYS A 94 7.75 -3.32 12.59
CA CYS A 94 8.75 -4.33 12.93
C CYS A 94 9.11 -5.28 11.78
N LEU A 95 8.35 -5.30 10.69
CA LEU A 95 8.59 -6.12 9.50
C LEU A 95 9.40 -5.39 8.43
N LEU A 96 9.57 -4.06 8.55
CA LEU A 96 10.20 -3.26 7.52
C LEU A 96 11.73 -3.32 7.61
N ASP A 97 12.38 -3.67 6.51
CA ASP A 97 13.84 -3.61 6.38
C ASP A 97 14.31 -2.15 6.20
N LYS A 98 13.53 -1.37 5.46
CA LYS A 98 13.80 0.06 5.19
C LYS A 98 12.51 0.86 5.28
N VAL A 99 12.50 1.84 6.16
CA VAL A 99 11.38 2.78 6.28
C VAL A 99 11.46 3.83 5.17
N VAL A 100 10.33 4.18 4.58
CA VAL A 100 10.18 5.25 3.58
C VAL A 100 9.51 6.45 4.27
N ASP A 101 10.29 7.24 5.00
CA ASP A 101 9.78 8.38 5.77
C ASP A 101 9.02 9.37 4.89
N GLY A 102 9.55 9.65 3.69
CA GLY A 102 8.96 10.58 2.74
C GLY A 102 7.53 10.24 2.33
N PHE A 103 7.12 8.96 2.40
CA PHE A 103 5.74 8.60 2.11
C PHE A 103 4.75 9.23 3.10
N GLY A 104 4.99 9.05 4.40
CA GLY A 104 4.15 9.61 5.44
C GLY A 104 4.20 11.14 5.47
N GLU A 105 5.36 11.73 5.21
CA GLU A 105 5.54 13.18 5.12
C GLU A 105 4.71 13.76 3.98
N LEU A 106 4.85 13.24 2.76
CA LEU A 106 4.11 13.70 1.60
C LEU A 106 2.60 13.46 1.75
N PHE A 107 2.20 12.27 2.26
CA PHE A 107 0.79 11.99 2.49
C PHE A 107 0.15 13.00 3.44
N ARG A 108 0.80 13.32 4.57
CA ARG A 108 0.31 14.33 5.50
C ARG A 108 0.26 15.72 4.87
N GLN A 109 1.26 16.07 4.07
CA GLN A 109 1.31 17.36 3.39
C GLN A 109 0.14 17.54 2.41
N ILE A 110 -0.11 16.56 1.54
CA ILE A 110 -1.20 16.67 0.55
C ILE A 110 -2.58 16.57 1.21
N SER A 111 -2.69 15.87 2.34
CA SER A 111 -3.94 15.75 3.10
C SER A 111 -4.37 17.06 3.75
N VAL A 112 -3.49 18.05 3.93
CA VAL A 112 -3.83 19.37 4.50
C VAL A 112 -4.95 20.05 3.72
N ALA A 113 -4.96 19.90 2.40
CA ALA A 113 -5.98 20.50 1.55
C ALA A 113 -7.39 19.99 1.87
N ASP A 114 -7.53 18.73 2.29
CA ASP A 114 -8.82 18.09 2.55
C ASP A 114 -9.25 18.22 4.01
N ILE A 115 -8.32 18.02 4.96
CA ILE A 115 -8.63 17.85 6.38
C ILE A 115 -7.90 18.86 7.30
N GLY A 116 -7.17 19.81 6.73
CA GLY A 116 -6.47 20.86 7.49
C GLY A 116 -5.49 20.25 8.51
N THR A 117 -5.44 20.83 9.70
CA THR A 117 -4.53 20.41 10.77
C THR A 117 -4.81 19.01 11.32
N SER A 118 -5.98 18.40 11.03
CA SER A 118 -6.27 17.02 11.43
C SER A 118 -5.29 16.01 10.84
N THR A 119 -4.58 16.38 9.77
CA THR A 119 -3.52 15.56 9.18
C THR A 119 -2.39 15.22 10.17
N VAL A 120 -2.18 16.01 11.22
CA VAL A 120 -1.18 15.74 12.27
C VAL A 120 -1.41 14.40 12.98
N GLN A 121 -2.65 13.92 13.00
CA GLN A 121 -3.01 12.64 13.60
C GLN A 121 -2.83 11.45 12.65
N SER A 122 -2.45 11.69 11.39
CA SER A 122 -2.24 10.59 10.45
C SER A 122 -0.97 9.81 10.77
N ARG A 123 -1.11 8.52 11.04
CA ARG A 123 -0.01 7.58 11.22
C ARG A 123 0.30 6.78 9.95
N ALA A 124 0.05 7.37 8.78
CA ALA A 124 0.43 6.78 7.51
C ALA A 124 1.95 6.55 7.44
N LEU A 125 2.34 5.39 6.97
CA LEU A 125 3.74 4.99 6.80
C LEU A 125 3.90 4.04 5.61
N ALA A 126 5.12 3.95 5.10
CA ALA A 126 5.51 2.93 4.14
C ALA A 126 6.94 2.45 4.38
N GLY A 127 7.25 1.29 3.85
CA GLY A 127 8.59 0.73 3.86
C GLY A 127 8.75 -0.41 2.88
N LEU A 128 10.01 -0.79 2.67
CA LEU A 128 10.39 -1.94 1.87
C LEU A 128 10.79 -3.09 2.79
N SER A 129 10.34 -4.29 2.45
CA SER A 129 10.73 -5.52 3.13
C SER A 129 10.79 -6.67 2.12
N ASN A 130 11.92 -7.36 2.03
CA ASN A 130 12.15 -8.44 1.07
C ASN A 130 11.74 -8.09 -0.37
N GLY A 131 11.96 -6.84 -0.80
CA GLY A 131 11.54 -6.36 -2.13
C GLY A 131 10.02 -6.16 -2.29
N THR A 132 9.25 -6.19 -1.22
CA THR A 132 7.84 -5.81 -1.20
C THR A 132 7.69 -4.41 -0.61
N LEU A 133 6.97 -3.52 -1.31
CA LEU A 133 6.55 -2.24 -0.75
C LEU A 133 5.29 -2.44 0.11
N VAL A 134 5.35 -2.03 1.36
CA VAL A 134 4.21 -2.08 2.29
C VAL A 134 3.80 -0.67 2.65
N CYS A 135 2.53 -0.31 2.43
CA CYS A 135 1.98 1.00 2.75
C CYS A 135 0.79 0.86 3.71
N CYS A 136 0.83 1.61 4.81
CA CYS A 136 -0.26 1.71 5.78
C CYS A 136 -0.93 3.08 5.68
N LEU A 137 -2.25 3.09 5.60
CA LEU A 137 -3.06 4.28 5.37
C LEU A 137 -4.27 4.32 6.30
N PRO A 138 -4.78 5.51 6.61
CA PRO A 138 -6.03 5.63 7.37
C PRO A 138 -7.20 4.90 6.72
N GLY A 139 -8.16 4.47 7.53
CA GLY A 139 -9.29 3.66 7.10
C GLY A 139 -10.38 4.38 6.29
N SER A 140 -10.27 5.68 6.05
CA SER A 140 -11.26 6.42 5.26
C SER A 140 -11.04 6.24 3.76
N THR A 141 -12.13 6.14 3.01
CA THR A 141 -12.09 6.05 1.54
C THR A 141 -11.40 7.26 0.92
N ASN A 142 -11.57 8.46 1.52
CA ASN A 142 -10.90 9.67 1.04
C ASN A 142 -9.38 9.62 1.24
N ALA A 143 -8.91 9.11 2.37
CA ALA A 143 -7.47 8.92 2.61
C ALA A 143 -6.84 7.97 1.59
N CYS A 144 -7.53 6.87 1.27
CA CYS A 144 -7.08 5.93 0.23
C CYS A 144 -7.03 6.58 -1.16
N ARG A 145 -8.02 7.44 -1.47
CA ARG A 145 -8.05 8.21 -2.72
C ARG A 145 -6.87 9.17 -2.79
N THR A 146 -6.66 9.97 -1.74
CA THR A 146 -5.56 10.94 -1.65
C THR A 146 -4.20 10.25 -1.81
N ALA A 147 -4.02 9.09 -1.16
CA ALA A 147 -2.78 8.32 -1.28
C ALA A 147 -2.56 7.77 -2.69
N TRP A 148 -3.60 7.21 -3.31
CA TRP A 148 -3.47 6.65 -4.66
C TRP A 148 -3.25 7.75 -5.70
N ASP A 149 -4.16 8.72 -5.75
CA ASP A 149 -4.17 9.75 -6.79
C ASP A 149 -2.99 10.74 -6.63
N GLY A 150 -2.50 10.96 -5.40
CA GLY A 150 -1.42 11.90 -5.11
C GLY A 150 -0.02 11.30 -4.99
N ILE A 151 0.11 9.96 -4.81
CA ILE A 151 1.42 9.33 -4.58
C ILE A 151 1.54 7.99 -5.32
N LEU A 152 0.68 7.02 -5.00
CA LEU A 152 0.89 5.63 -5.38
C LEU A 152 0.74 5.41 -6.88
N GLY A 153 -0.19 6.09 -7.54
CA GLY A 153 -0.40 5.98 -8.98
C GLY A 153 0.87 6.27 -9.78
N GLU A 154 1.63 7.28 -9.37
CA GLU A 154 2.91 7.64 -9.99
C GLU A 154 4.05 6.74 -9.52
N GLN A 155 4.13 6.46 -8.22
CA GLN A 155 5.24 5.72 -7.62
C GLN A 155 5.22 4.22 -7.93
N LEU A 156 4.11 3.69 -8.39
CA LEU A 156 3.95 2.30 -8.86
C LEU A 156 4.00 2.18 -10.40
N ASP A 157 4.22 3.27 -11.11
CA ASP A 157 4.40 3.29 -12.56
C ASP A 157 5.89 3.32 -12.92
N ALA A 158 6.39 2.29 -13.59
CA ALA A 158 7.78 2.20 -14.05
C ALA A 158 8.18 3.33 -15.02
N SER A 159 7.22 3.94 -15.70
CA SER A 159 7.44 5.05 -16.64
C SER A 159 7.59 6.41 -15.94
N HIS A 160 7.13 6.55 -14.68
CA HIS A 160 7.18 7.80 -13.92
C HIS A 160 8.63 8.24 -13.65
N ARG A 161 8.90 9.53 -13.80
CA ARG A 161 10.23 10.16 -13.64
C ARG A 161 10.19 11.26 -12.58
N PRO A 162 11.32 11.54 -11.90
CA PRO A 162 12.68 11.00 -12.11
C PRO A 162 12.92 9.62 -11.50
N CYS A 163 12.12 9.18 -10.52
CA CYS A 163 12.25 7.88 -9.84
C CYS A 163 10.87 7.36 -9.40
N ASN A 164 10.79 6.06 -9.22
CA ASN A 164 9.62 5.35 -8.74
C ASN A 164 10.06 4.09 -7.97
N PHE A 165 9.14 3.37 -7.31
CA PHE A 165 9.49 2.18 -6.52
C PHE A 165 9.73 0.91 -7.35
N VAL A 166 9.26 0.83 -8.58
CA VAL A 166 9.26 -0.40 -9.38
C VAL A 166 10.64 -1.06 -9.47
N PRO A 167 11.77 -0.34 -9.67
CA PRO A 167 13.11 -0.96 -9.72
C PRO A 167 13.57 -1.59 -8.41
N HIS A 168 12.93 -1.26 -7.29
CA HIS A 168 13.29 -1.75 -5.96
C HIS A 168 12.44 -2.95 -5.52
N LEU A 169 11.41 -3.28 -6.31
CA LEU A 169 10.52 -4.39 -6.01
C LEU A 169 11.10 -5.71 -6.51
N LYS A 170 10.77 -6.79 -5.82
CA LYS A 170 11.10 -8.14 -6.30
C LYS A 170 10.46 -8.38 -7.67
N LYS A 171 11.12 -9.16 -8.51
CA LYS A 171 10.55 -9.56 -9.79
C LYS A 171 9.54 -10.68 -9.53
N ALA A 172 8.28 -10.48 -9.94
CA ALA A 172 7.33 -11.57 -9.96
C ALA A 172 7.87 -12.68 -10.89
N ALA A 173 7.75 -13.93 -10.46
CA ALA A 173 8.02 -15.06 -11.35
C ALA A 173 7.12 -14.94 -12.58
N PRO A 174 7.61 -15.22 -13.81
CA PRO A 174 6.74 -15.25 -14.98
C PRO A 174 5.62 -16.25 -14.69
N CYS A 175 4.37 -15.84 -14.92
CA CYS A 175 3.22 -16.70 -14.76
C CYS A 175 3.36 -17.87 -15.76
N GLU A 176 3.94 -18.99 -15.32
CA GLU A 176 3.84 -20.23 -16.06
C GLU A 176 2.38 -20.62 -16.03
N SER A 177 1.72 -20.47 -17.20
CA SER A 177 0.38 -21.00 -17.41
C SER A 177 0.44 -22.50 -17.08
N ARG A 178 -0.08 -22.84 -15.89
CA ARG A 178 -0.34 -24.24 -15.56
C ARG A 178 -1.40 -24.73 -16.56
N GLY A 179 -0.93 -25.51 -17.54
CA GLY A 179 -1.75 -26.23 -18.47
C GLY A 179 -2.61 -27.30 -17.77
#